data_0a32e910c9ce1e08233d3b8dd4e962f6
#
_entry.id   0a32e910c9ce1e08233d3b8dd4e962f6
#
_cell.length_a   1.000
_cell.length_b   1.000
_cell.length_c   1.000
_cell.angle_alpha   90.00
_cell.angle_beta   90.00
_cell.angle_gamma   90.00
#
_symmetry.space_group_name_H-M   'P 1'
#
loop_
_entity.id
_entity.type
_entity.pdbx_description
1 polymer ?
#
loop_
_entity_poly.entity_id
_entity_poly.type
_entity_poly.pdbx_seq_one_letter_code
_entity_poly.pdbx_strand_id
1 'polypeptide(L)'
;MRTANPVFNHSSFGQDSGFGSMLGAVTERPATMSVQGTAWKTLYLLVITAASAAASWGMYKNNPNLILPTMIGSLVGSLAAGIVMLKKPKIAGFVVPVFAFGEGLFVAAFSAAVVYFSPLASKVGSDAAAYAMMGQAAGLTIAIAAAMLFGYASGVLRLNQFMVKMIIVMTVGVGIYYVGAFVINLIFGGVIPQLGWQGGAIGIGFSVFVVALASLNLLLDFQFIDQGVQRGLPKHYEWIGAFGLLTTLVWLYIEMLRLLAKLRSD
;
A
#
# COMPACT_ATOMS: atom_id res chain seq x y z
N MET A 1 26.73 -8.18 65.40
CA MET A 1 27.67 -7.32 64.64
C MET A 1 26.81 -6.53 63.66
N ARG A 2 26.77 -5.19 63.79
CA ARG A 2 26.04 -4.35 62.83
C ARG A 2 26.97 -4.06 61.66
N THR A 3 26.62 -4.50 60.49
CA THR A 3 27.37 -4.17 59.28
C THR A 3 27.08 -2.72 58.86
N ALA A 4 28.12 -1.97 58.51
CA ALA A 4 28.02 -0.57 58.09
C ALA A 4 27.38 -0.36 56.71
N ASN A 5 26.94 -1.43 56.06
CA ASN A 5 26.30 -1.35 54.75
C ASN A 5 24.78 -1.28 54.91
N PRO A 6 24.14 -0.17 54.52
CA PRO A 6 22.69 0.05 54.70
C PRO A 6 21.83 -0.95 53.92
N VAL A 7 22.39 -1.66 52.93
CA VAL A 7 21.68 -2.65 52.13
C VAL A 7 21.39 -3.95 52.92
N PHE A 8 22.15 -4.23 54.00
CA PHE A 8 21.99 -5.43 54.82
C PHE A 8 21.38 -5.18 56.20
N ASN A 9 20.70 -4.07 56.39
CA ASN A 9 20.00 -3.82 57.66
C ASN A 9 18.71 -4.66 57.71
N HIS A 10 18.58 -5.55 58.67
CA HIS A 10 17.53 -6.57 58.80
C HIS A 10 16.07 -6.01 58.77
N SER A 11 15.87 -4.73 58.95
CA SER A 11 14.56 -4.10 58.82
C SER A 11 14.08 -3.93 57.39
N SER A 12 14.97 -4.06 56.40
CA SER A 12 14.61 -3.94 54.96
C SER A 12 14.12 -5.26 54.36
N PHE A 13 14.32 -6.38 55.02
CA PHE A 13 13.92 -7.72 54.54
C PHE A 13 12.66 -8.27 55.23
N GLY A 14 12.10 -7.56 56.18
CA GLY A 14 11.00 -8.02 57.03
C GLY A 14 9.62 -7.44 56.73
N GLN A 15 9.48 -6.63 55.70
CA GLN A 15 8.14 -6.16 55.25
C GLN A 15 7.82 -6.72 53.88
N ASP A 16 6.93 -7.69 53.87
CA ASP A 16 6.38 -8.44 52.72
C ASP A 16 5.62 -7.61 51.72
N SER A 17 5.85 -6.33 51.56
CA SER A 17 5.03 -5.49 50.67
C SER A 17 5.80 -4.77 49.56
N GLY A 18 7.13 -4.75 49.58
CA GLY A 18 7.92 -3.98 48.59
C GLY A 18 8.45 -4.77 47.39
N PHE A 19 8.90 -6.00 47.63
CA PHE A 19 9.53 -6.80 46.57
C PHE A 19 8.53 -7.48 45.67
N GLY A 20 7.38 -7.89 46.21
CA GLY A 20 6.24 -8.39 45.42
C GLY A 20 5.63 -7.30 44.51
N SER A 21 5.60 -6.06 44.96
CA SER A 21 5.12 -4.94 44.12
C SER A 21 6.16 -4.51 43.08
N MET A 22 7.46 -4.68 43.32
CA MET A 22 8.50 -4.47 42.29
C MET A 22 8.52 -5.58 41.25
N LEU A 23 8.23 -6.81 41.59
CA LEU A 23 8.08 -7.93 40.64
C LEU A 23 6.71 -7.95 39.96
N GLY A 24 5.68 -7.45 40.65
CA GLY A 24 4.33 -7.26 40.05
C GLY A 24 4.20 -6.02 39.20
N ALA A 25 5.13 -5.09 39.27
CA ALA A 25 5.23 -3.92 38.40
C ALA A 25 6.14 -4.14 37.18
N VAL A 26 6.26 -5.37 36.68
CA VAL A 26 6.48 -5.59 35.26
C VAL A 26 5.15 -5.27 34.59
N THR A 27 4.77 -4.00 34.60
CA THR A 27 3.78 -3.48 33.67
C THR A 27 4.27 -3.90 32.29
N GLU A 28 3.60 -4.89 31.67
CA GLU A 28 3.82 -5.23 30.28
C GLU A 28 3.82 -3.91 29.51
N ARG A 29 4.99 -3.49 29.05
CA ARG A 29 5.07 -2.30 28.19
C ARG A 29 4.15 -2.60 27.04
N PRO A 30 3.12 -1.75 26.78
CA PRO A 30 2.20 -2.01 25.70
C PRO A 30 3.00 -2.28 24.43
N ALA A 31 2.71 -3.40 23.77
CA ALA A 31 3.45 -3.83 22.60
C ALA A 31 3.46 -2.70 21.56
N THR A 32 4.63 -2.21 21.22
CA THR A 32 4.86 -1.10 20.30
C THR A 32 5.00 -1.58 18.85
N MET A 33 4.80 -0.68 17.92
CA MET A 33 5.00 -0.88 16.49
C MET A 33 6.45 -1.30 16.19
N SER A 34 6.62 -2.24 15.25
CA SER A 34 7.92 -2.69 14.75
C SER A 34 7.96 -2.71 13.22
N VAL A 35 9.14 -2.48 12.64
CA VAL A 35 9.34 -2.60 11.18
C VAL A 35 9.03 -4.02 10.73
N GLN A 36 9.54 -5.03 11.44
CA GLN A 36 9.33 -6.44 11.11
C GLN A 36 7.85 -6.83 11.19
N GLY A 37 7.12 -6.38 12.23
CA GLY A 37 5.68 -6.63 12.36
C GLY A 37 4.88 -6.01 11.22
N THR A 38 5.24 -4.81 10.79
CA THR A 38 4.62 -4.15 9.62
C THR A 38 4.92 -4.91 8.34
N ALA A 39 6.18 -5.36 8.12
CA ALA A 39 6.56 -6.12 6.94
C ALA A 39 5.80 -7.45 6.83
N TRP A 40 5.67 -8.22 7.93
CA TRP A 40 4.88 -9.45 7.94
C TRP A 40 3.39 -9.20 7.64
N LYS A 41 2.82 -8.13 8.18
CA LYS A 41 1.43 -7.74 7.87
C LYS A 41 1.26 -7.34 6.42
N THR A 42 2.21 -6.58 5.86
CA THR A 42 2.20 -6.24 4.43
C THR A 42 2.25 -7.49 3.56
N LEU A 43 3.14 -8.45 3.87
CA LEU A 43 3.22 -9.72 3.15
C LEU A 43 1.90 -10.51 3.24
N TYR A 44 1.31 -10.60 4.41
CA TYR A 44 0.00 -11.24 4.63
C TYR A 44 -1.10 -10.59 3.78
N LEU A 45 -1.14 -9.25 3.73
CA LEU A 45 -2.11 -8.51 2.91
C LEU A 45 -1.87 -8.72 1.41
N LEU A 46 -0.62 -8.74 0.96
CA LEU A 46 -0.28 -9.04 -0.44
C LEU A 46 -0.72 -10.44 -0.85
N VAL A 47 -0.60 -11.43 0.03
CA VAL A 47 -1.10 -12.80 -0.22
C VAL A 47 -2.63 -12.79 -0.37
N ILE A 48 -3.36 -12.09 0.50
CA ILE A 48 -4.82 -11.96 0.39
C ILE A 48 -5.20 -11.29 -0.94
N THR A 49 -4.54 -10.18 -1.27
CA THR A 49 -4.77 -9.44 -2.52
C THR A 49 -4.51 -10.31 -3.75
N ALA A 50 -3.38 -11.03 -3.78
CA ALA A 50 -3.05 -11.92 -4.88
C ALA A 50 -4.02 -13.09 -5.00
N ALA A 51 -4.42 -13.72 -3.88
CA ALA A 51 -5.36 -14.82 -3.87
C ALA A 51 -6.76 -14.38 -4.34
N SER A 52 -7.27 -13.25 -3.86
CA SER A 52 -8.57 -12.72 -4.29
C SER A 52 -8.55 -12.27 -5.75
N ALA A 53 -7.44 -11.69 -6.23
CA ALA A 53 -7.26 -11.34 -7.64
C ALA A 53 -7.28 -12.59 -8.53
N ALA A 54 -6.52 -13.63 -8.17
CA ALA A 54 -6.48 -14.89 -8.92
C ALA A 54 -7.85 -15.58 -8.95
N ALA A 55 -8.56 -15.63 -7.82
CA ALA A 55 -9.88 -16.25 -7.72
C ALA A 55 -10.96 -15.54 -8.54
N SER A 56 -10.89 -14.21 -8.66
CA SER A 56 -11.88 -13.40 -9.36
C SER A 56 -11.57 -13.17 -10.86
N TRP A 57 -10.37 -13.50 -11.31
CA TRP A 57 -9.92 -13.23 -12.68
C TRP A 57 -10.87 -13.74 -13.77
N GLY A 58 -11.25 -15.03 -13.69
CA GLY A 58 -12.15 -15.66 -14.67
C GLY A 58 -13.55 -15.00 -14.71
N MET A 59 -14.00 -14.45 -13.59
CA MET A 59 -15.29 -13.76 -13.51
C MET A 59 -15.32 -12.50 -14.39
N TYR A 60 -14.26 -11.68 -14.36
CA TYR A 60 -14.20 -10.45 -15.14
C TYR A 60 -13.97 -10.69 -16.62
N LYS A 61 -13.24 -11.74 -17.00
CA LYS A 61 -13.06 -12.16 -18.38
C LYS A 61 -14.40 -12.55 -19.00
N ASN A 62 -15.22 -13.30 -18.25
CA ASN A 62 -16.50 -13.82 -18.75
C ASN A 62 -17.65 -12.81 -18.62
N ASN A 63 -17.56 -11.85 -17.69
CA ASN A 63 -18.60 -10.86 -17.41
C ASN A 63 -18.01 -9.43 -17.32
N PRO A 64 -17.74 -8.76 -18.45
CA PRO A 64 -17.13 -7.43 -18.48
C PRO A 64 -17.95 -6.36 -17.72
N ASN A 65 -19.26 -6.55 -17.65
CA ASN A 65 -20.16 -5.61 -16.94
C ASN A 65 -19.88 -5.50 -15.44
N LEU A 66 -19.15 -6.47 -14.84
CA LEU A 66 -18.76 -6.43 -13.44
C LEU A 66 -17.51 -5.57 -13.18
N ILE A 67 -16.74 -5.22 -14.22
CA ILE A 67 -15.47 -4.48 -14.07
C ILE A 67 -15.73 -3.10 -13.45
N LEU A 68 -16.59 -2.30 -14.06
CA LEU A 68 -16.85 -0.93 -13.59
C LEU A 68 -17.47 -0.89 -12.19
N PRO A 69 -18.52 -1.67 -11.87
CA PRO A 69 -19.05 -1.74 -10.49
C PRO A 69 -18.00 -2.16 -9.45
N THR A 70 -17.14 -3.12 -9.78
CA THR A 70 -16.06 -3.54 -8.87
C THR A 70 -15.04 -2.42 -8.65
N MET A 71 -14.62 -1.72 -9.70
CA MET A 71 -13.67 -0.60 -9.58
C MET A 71 -14.25 0.54 -8.74
N ILE A 72 -15.52 0.89 -8.94
CA ILE A 72 -16.19 1.93 -8.14
C ILE A 72 -16.36 1.46 -6.70
N GLY A 73 -16.81 0.22 -6.49
CA GLY A 73 -16.97 -0.36 -5.15
C GLY A 73 -15.67 -0.41 -4.37
N SER A 74 -14.57 -0.77 -5.00
CA SER A 74 -13.24 -0.78 -4.39
C SER A 74 -12.77 0.63 -4.02
N LEU A 75 -12.97 1.62 -4.91
CA LEU A 75 -12.62 3.01 -4.62
C LEU A 75 -13.39 3.54 -3.39
N VAL A 76 -14.71 3.31 -3.36
CA VAL A 76 -15.55 3.70 -2.21
C VAL A 76 -15.13 2.95 -0.95
N GLY A 77 -14.85 1.65 -1.07
CA GLY A 77 -14.35 0.82 0.02
C GLY A 77 -13.00 1.31 0.59
N SER A 78 -12.07 1.71 -0.28
CA SER A 78 -10.77 2.27 0.11
C SER A 78 -10.94 3.57 0.89
N LEU A 79 -11.78 4.48 0.40
CA LEU A 79 -12.07 5.74 1.10
C LEU A 79 -12.73 5.47 2.46
N ALA A 80 -13.71 4.57 2.51
CA ALA A 80 -14.37 4.19 3.75
C ALA A 80 -13.39 3.56 4.75
N ALA A 81 -12.53 2.64 4.31
CA ALA A 81 -11.51 2.03 5.15
C ALA A 81 -10.53 3.08 5.71
N GLY A 82 -10.06 4.00 4.87
CA GLY A 82 -9.21 5.12 5.29
C GLY A 82 -9.88 5.98 6.38
N ILE A 83 -11.14 6.39 6.17
CA ILE A 83 -11.91 7.19 7.15
C ILE A 83 -12.10 6.43 8.47
N VAL A 84 -12.43 5.13 8.40
CA VAL A 84 -12.60 4.27 9.58
C VAL A 84 -11.30 4.17 10.36
N MET A 85 -10.16 3.99 9.71
CA MET A 85 -8.85 3.91 10.35
C MET A 85 -8.44 5.23 11.01
N LEU A 86 -8.76 6.38 10.39
CA LEU A 86 -8.52 7.69 10.99
C LEU A 86 -9.33 7.89 12.28
N LYS A 87 -10.58 7.41 12.32
CA LYS A 87 -11.47 7.57 13.48
C LYS A 87 -11.27 6.48 14.53
N LYS A 88 -10.96 5.25 14.13
CA LYS A 88 -10.88 4.07 15.01
C LYS A 88 -9.65 3.20 14.66
N PRO A 89 -8.42 3.69 14.89
CA PRO A 89 -7.20 2.97 14.50
C PRO A 89 -7.06 1.58 15.14
N LYS A 90 -7.69 1.35 16.31
CA LYS A 90 -7.63 0.08 17.02
C LYS A 90 -8.26 -1.10 16.26
N ILE A 91 -9.21 -0.84 15.36
CA ILE A 91 -9.86 -1.90 14.55
C ILE A 91 -9.16 -2.16 13.22
N ALA A 92 -8.01 -1.52 12.96
CA ALA A 92 -7.26 -1.69 11.72
C ALA A 92 -6.94 -3.17 11.43
N GLY A 93 -6.70 -3.99 12.46
CA GLY A 93 -6.45 -5.43 12.31
C GLY A 93 -7.58 -6.23 11.65
N PHE A 94 -8.81 -5.73 11.66
CA PHE A 94 -9.95 -6.33 10.95
C PHE A 94 -10.22 -5.63 9.62
N VAL A 95 -10.19 -4.30 9.61
CA VAL A 95 -10.55 -3.48 8.44
C VAL A 95 -9.55 -3.68 7.29
N VAL A 96 -8.24 -3.75 7.60
CA VAL A 96 -7.20 -3.81 6.58
C VAL A 96 -7.18 -5.15 5.81
N PRO A 97 -7.35 -6.32 6.42
CA PRO A 97 -7.52 -7.58 5.67
C PRO A 97 -8.76 -7.61 4.76
N VAL A 98 -9.90 -7.06 5.22
CA VAL A 98 -11.11 -6.93 4.38
C VAL A 98 -10.85 -6.01 3.20
N PHE A 99 -10.17 -4.88 3.43
CA PHE A 99 -9.72 -3.97 2.39
C PHE A 99 -8.79 -4.68 1.38
N ALA A 100 -7.80 -5.45 1.84
CA ALA A 100 -6.88 -6.18 0.97
C ALA A 100 -7.59 -7.18 0.05
N PHE A 101 -8.65 -7.83 0.54
CA PHE A 101 -9.51 -8.68 -0.29
C PHE A 101 -10.20 -7.86 -1.40
N GLY A 102 -10.76 -6.69 -1.06
CA GLY A 102 -11.37 -5.77 -2.03
C GLY A 102 -10.35 -5.24 -3.06
N GLU A 103 -9.13 -4.93 -2.62
CA GLU A 103 -8.03 -4.52 -3.51
C GLU A 103 -7.66 -5.61 -4.52
N GLY A 104 -7.70 -6.88 -4.13
CA GLY A 104 -7.46 -7.98 -5.09
C GLY A 104 -8.56 -8.09 -6.15
N LEU A 105 -9.83 -7.90 -5.78
CA LEU A 105 -10.93 -7.80 -6.75
C LEU A 105 -10.69 -6.62 -7.72
N PHE A 106 -10.27 -5.47 -7.19
CA PHE A 106 -9.94 -4.30 -8.00
C PHE A 106 -8.78 -4.57 -8.96
N VAL A 107 -7.69 -5.15 -8.49
CA VAL A 107 -6.51 -5.52 -9.29
C VAL A 107 -6.92 -6.42 -10.45
N ALA A 108 -7.75 -7.44 -10.20
CA ALA A 108 -8.22 -8.35 -11.24
C ALA A 108 -9.14 -7.64 -12.24
N ALA A 109 -10.11 -6.84 -11.76
CA ALA A 109 -11.01 -6.08 -12.62
C ALA A 109 -10.26 -5.07 -13.50
N PHE A 110 -9.32 -4.34 -12.90
CA PHE A 110 -8.49 -3.37 -13.63
C PHE A 110 -7.57 -4.05 -14.65
N SER A 111 -6.92 -5.15 -14.27
CA SER A 111 -6.06 -5.92 -15.17
C SER A 111 -6.87 -6.47 -16.36
N ALA A 112 -8.08 -6.99 -16.12
CA ALA A 112 -8.97 -7.44 -17.18
C ALA A 112 -9.39 -6.26 -18.09
N ALA A 113 -9.68 -5.09 -17.52
CA ALA A 113 -9.97 -3.88 -18.29
C ALA A 113 -8.82 -3.50 -19.21
N VAL A 114 -7.58 -3.51 -18.72
CA VAL A 114 -6.39 -3.17 -19.52
C VAL A 114 -6.16 -4.20 -20.63
N VAL A 115 -6.23 -5.48 -20.29
CA VAL A 115 -5.78 -6.57 -21.16
C VAL A 115 -6.81 -6.94 -22.22
N TYR A 116 -8.10 -6.88 -21.90
CA TYR A 116 -9.17 -7.35 -22.81
C TYR A 116 -10.06 -6.24 -23.38
N PHE A 117 -10.23 -5.12 -22.68
CA PHE A 117 -11.27 -4.15 -23.00
C PHE A 117 -10.76 -2.73 -23.26
N SER A 118 -9.46 -2.46 -23.08
CA SER A 118 -8.89 -1.16 -23.39
C SER A 118 -8.57 -1.03 -24.90
N PRO A 119 -8.41 0.20 -25.42
CA PRO A 119 -7.88 0.42 -26.76
C PRO A 119 -6.50 -0.23 -26.98
N LEU A 120 -5.76 -0.48 -25.91
CA LEU A 120 -4.45 -1.13 -25.92
C LEU A 120 -4.56 -2.68 -26.03
N ALA A 121 -5.74 -3.25 -25.77
CA ALA A 121 -5.98 -4.69 -25.73
C ALA A 121 -5.78 -5.38 -27.10
N SER A 122 -6.04 -4.70 -28.22
CA SER A 122 -5.95 -5.24 -29.58
C SER A 122 -4.57 -5.82 -29.91
N LYS A 123 -3.54 -5.43 -29.20
CA LYS A 123 -2.16 -5.88 -29.41
C LYS A 123 -1.65 -6.89 -28.37
N VAL A 124 -2.45 -7.25 -27.37
CA VAL A 124 -2.07 -8.27 -26.39
C VAL A 124 -2.13 -9.69 -27.00
N GLY A 125 -3.04 -9.92 -27.94
CA GLY A 125 -3.08 -11.05 -28.86
C GLY A 125 -3.57 -12.37 -28.25
N SER A 126 -3.09 -12.81 -27.11
CA SER A 126 -3.46 -14.09 -26.50
C SER A 126 -3.51 -14.03 -24.97
N ASP A 127 -4.23 -14.99 -24.36
CA ASP A 127 -4.27 -15.14 -22.90
C ASP A 127 -2.87 -15.34 -22.30
N ALA A 128 -2.01 -16.08 -22.97
CA ALA A 128 -0.63 -16.29 -22.52
C ALA A 128 0.17 -14.97 -22.48
N ALA A 129 0.00 -14.11 -23.49
CA ALA A 129 0.62 -12.80 -23.52
C ALA A 129 0.03 -11.87 -22.43
N ALA A 130 -1.26 -11.99 -22.13
CA ALA A 130 -1.93 -11.30 -21.05
C ALA A 130 -1.33 -11.67 -19.68
N TYR A 131 -1.24 -12.97 -19.39
CA TYR A 131 -0.62 -13.46 -18.13
C TYR A 131 0.85 -13.06 -18.02
N ALA A 132 1.60 -13.15 -19.13
CA ALA A 132 2.99 -12.71 -19.15
C ALA A 132 3.14 -11.21 -18.83
N MET A 133 2.26 -10.36 -19.37
CA MET A 133 2.28 -8.92 -19.11
C MET A 133 1.93 -8.60 -17.65
N MET A 134 0.93 -9.25 -17.07
CA MET A 134 0.59 -9.10 -15.66
C MET A 134 1.72 -9.58 -14.74
N GLY A 135 2.34 -10.73 -15.06
CA GLY A 135 3.50 -11.24 -14.35
C GLY A 135 4.71 -10.30 -14.43
N GLN A 136 4.97 -9.70 -15.59
CA GLN A 136 6.02 -8.68 -15.77
C GLN A 136 5.71 -7.42 -14.95
N ALA A 137 4.47 -6.93 -14.96
CA ALA A 137 4.06 -5.79 -14.14
C ALA A 137 4.29 -6.06 -12.64
N ALA A 138 3.86 -7.23 -12.15
CA ALA A 138 4.06 -7.64 -10.76
C ALA A 138 5.56 -7.77 -10.41
N GLY A 139 6.35 -8.44 -11.26
CA GLY A 139 7.79 -8.59 -11.08
C GLY A 139 8.53 -7.25 -11.02
N LEU A 140 8.21 -6.33 -11.94
CA LEU A 140 8.79 -4.98 -11.96
C LEU A 140 8.36 -4.16 -10.73
N THR A 141 7.11 -4.28 -10.30
CA THR A 141 6.62 -3.64 -9.06
C THR A 141 7.43 -4.10 -7.85
N ILE A 142 7.65 -5.41 -7.70
CA ILE A 142 8.45 -5.96 -6.61
C ILE A 142 9.91 -5.52 -6.71
N ALA A 143 10.49 -5.52 -7.91
CA ALA A 143 11.87 -5.07 -8.13
C ALA A 143 12.06 -3.59 -7.77
N ILE A 144 11.14 -2.71 -8.18
CA ILE A 144 11.17 -1.29 -7.82
C ILE A 144 11.00 -1.14 -6.31
N ALA A 145 10.04 -1.82 -5.69
CA ALA A 145 9.81 -1.76 -4.25
C ALA A 145 11.06 -2.19 -3.46
N ALA A 146 11.71 -3.29 -3.88
CA ALA A 146 12.96 -3.75 -3.27
C ALA A 146 14.11 -2.75 -3.45
N ALA A 147 14.26 -2.16 -4.64
CA ALA A 147 15.26 -1.11 -4.91
C ALA A 147 15.04 0.13 -4.05
N MET A 148 13.78 0.59 -3.93
CA MET A 148 13.42 1.74 -3.09
C MET A 148 13.65 1.46 -1.61
N LEU A 149 13.31 0.25 -1.14
CA LEU A 149 13.58 -0.18 0.24
C LEU A 149 15.10 -0.23 0.52
N PHE A 150 15.88 -0.80 -0.40
CA PHE A 150 17.33 -0.85 -0.27
C PHE A 150 17.94 0.55 -0.25
N GLY A 151 17.52 1.44 -1.16
CA GLY A 151 17.96 2.83 -1.20
C GLY A 151 17.60 3.62 0.06
N TYR A 152 16.42 3.35 0.64
CA TYR A 152 16.01 3.93 1.92
C TYR A 152 16.85 3.37 3.09
N ALA A 153 16.98 2.05 3.20
CA ALA A 153 17.70 1.39 4.28
C ALA A 153 19.20 1.73 4.27
N SER A 154 19.82 1.87 3.09
CA SER A 154 21.22 2.31 2.95
C SER A 154 21.43 3.81 3.25
N GLY A 155 20.35 4.59 3.41
CA GLY A 155 20.39 6.02 3.65
C GLY A 155 20.71 6.88 2.42
N VAL A 156 20.83 6.26 1.23
CA VAL A 156 21.03 6.98 -0.04
C VAL A 156 19.78 7.78 -0.42
N LEU A 157 18.61 7.20 -0.22
CA LEU A 157 17.33 7.86 -0.51
C LEU A 157 16.71 8.39 0.79
N ARG A 158 17.11 9.62 1.16
CA ARG A 158 16.53 10.33 2.32
C ARG A 158 15.65 11.47 1.83
N LEU A 159 14.41 11.50 2.33
CA LEU A 159 13.47 12.57 2.01
C LEU A 159 13.67 13.75 2.98
N ASN A 160 13.87 14.95 2.43
CA ASN A 160 13.75 16.18 3.19
C ASN A 160 12.29 16.68 3.19
N GLN A 161 11.96 17.64 4.05
CA GLN A 161 10.58 18.15 4.17
C GLN A 161 10.04 18.76 2.87
N PHE A 162 10.89 19.37 2.05
CA PHE A 162 10.48 19.91 0.76
C PHE A 162 10.10 18.80 -0.22
N MET A 163 10.91 17.72 -0.31
CA MET A 163 10.60 16.55 -1.16
C MET A 163 9.30 15.87 -0.72
N VAL A 164 9.09 15.68 0.60
CA VAL A 164 7.83 15.13 1.13
C VAL A 164 6.63 15.95 0.65
N LYS A 165 6.67 17.28 0.80
CA LYS A 165 5.59 18.17 0.35
C LYS A 165 5.39 18.08 -1.17
N MET A 166 6.45 18.07 -1.95
CA MET A 166 6.38 17.93 -3.41
C MET A 166 5.72 16.62 -3.82
N ILE A 167 6.14 15.48 -3.25
CA ILE A 167 5.56 14.17 -3.57
C ILE A 167 4.06 14.17 -3.25
N ILE A 168 3.66 14.66 -2.08
CA ILE A 168 2.25 14.75 -1.68
C ILE A 168 1.45 15.60 -2.66
N VAL A 169 1.92 16.80 -3.01
CA VAL A 169 1.21 17.71 -3.93
C VAL A 169 1.08 17.08 -5.32
N MET A 170 2.15 16.46 -5.85
CA MET A 170 2.09 15.78 -7.14
C MET A 170 1.14 14.57 -7.11
N THR A 171 1.16 13.78 -6.03
CA THR A 171 0.26 12.64 -5.83
C THR A 171 -1.21 13.08 -5.81
N VAL A 172 -1.52 14.14 -5.04
CA VAL A 172 -2.86 14.71 -5.00
C VAL A 172 -3.25 15.26 -6.37
N GLY A 173 -2.35 15.93 -7.08
CA GLY A 173 -2.57 16.45 -8.43
C GLY A 173 -2.93 15.34 -9.44
N VAL A 174 -2.17 14.24 -9.44
CA VAL A 174 -2.45 13.06 -10.27
C VAL A 174 -3.78 12.41 -9.87
N GLY A 175 -4.07 12.31 -8.57
CA GLY A 175 -5.36 11.80 -8.07
C GLY A 175 -6.54 12.65 -8.54
N ILE A 176 -6.46 13.97 -8.41
CA ILE A 176 -7.49 14.91 -8.90
C ILE A 176 -7.69 14.75 -10.42
N TYR A 177 -6.58 14.64 -11.16
CA TYR A 177 -6.65 14.43 -12.61
C TYR A 177 -7.39 13.11 -12.96
N TYR A 178 -7.06 11.99 -12.33
CA TYR A 178 -7.71 10.70 -12.62
C TYR A 178 -9.18 10.70 -12.22
N VAL A 179 -9.51 11.17 -11.02
CA VAL A 179 -10.91 11.26 -10.57
C VAL A 179 -11.69 12.26 -11.41
N GLY A 180 -11.12 13.42 -11.68
CA GLY A 180 -11.75 14.46 -12.53
C GLY A 180 -12.01 13.97 -13.95
N ALA A 181 -11.01 13.36 -14.60
CA ALA A 181 -11.16 12.80 -15.93
C ALA A 181 -12.21 11.67 -15.95
N PHE A 182 -12.24 10.81 -14.93
CA PHE A 182 -13.25 9.75 -14.82
C PHE A 182 -14.67 10.32 -14.70
N VAL A 183 -14.88 11.27 -13.78
CA VAL A 183 -16.20 11.89 -13.53
C VAL A 183 -16.68 12.66 -14.75
N ILE A 184 -15.82 13.47 -15.38
CA ILE A 184 -16.20 14.27 -16.55
C ILE A 184 -16.53 13.35 -17.73
N ASN A 185 -15.74 12.30 -17.97
CA ASN A 185 -16.02 11.35 -19.04
C ASN A 185 -17.28 10.51 -18.79
N LEU A 186 -17.61 10.25 -17.52
CA LEU A 186 -18.85 9.58 -17.15
C LEU A 186 -20.10 10.45 -17.46
N ILE A 187 -20.00 11.77 -17.24
CA ILE A 187 -21.11 12.71 -17.43
C ILE A 187 -21.25 13.15 -18.91
N PHE A 188 -20.13 13.44 -19.57
CA PHE A 188 -20.10 14.08 -20.90
C PHE A 188 -19.66 13.15 -22.04
N GLY A 189 -19.49 11.86 -21.79
CA GLY A 189 -19.25 10.87 -22.85
C GLY A 189 -17.86 10.94 -23.51
N GLY A 190 -16.79 11.12 -22.75
CA GLY A 190 -15.42 10.96 -23.29
C GLY A 190 -14.74 12.22 -23.83
N VAL A 191 -15.11 13.37 -23.30
CA VAL A 191 -14.58 14.69 -23.74
C VAL A 191 -13.12 14.94 -23.34
N ILE A 192 -12.67 14.38 -22.21
CA ILE A 192 -11.29 14.58 -21.74
C ILE A 192 -10.41 13.41 -22.20
N PRO A 193 -9.29 13.70 -22.92
CA PRO A 193 -8.30 12.70 -23.26
C PRO A 193 -7.76 12.04 -21.98
N GLN A 194 -7.94 10.73 -21.88
CA GLN A 194 -7.41 10.01 -20.72
C GLN A 194 -5.94 9.65 -20.98
N LEU A 195 -4.99 10.49 -20.57
CA LEU A 195 -3.55 10.26 -20.71
C LEU A 195 -3.11 8.90 -20.15
N GLY A 196 -3.85 8.41 -19.15
CA GLY A 196 -3.65 7.07 -18.61
C GLY A 196 -3.92 5.94 -19.61
N TRP A 197 -4.69 6.17 -20.70
CA TRP A 197 -5.09 5.18 -21.69
C TRP A 197 -4.59 5.49 -23.11
N GLN A 198 -3.99 6.66 -23.33
CA GLN A 198 -3.42 7.02 -24.62
C GLN A 198 -2.06 6.37 -24.82
N GLY A 199 -1.83 5.79 -26.02
CA GLY A 199 -0.51 5.40 -26.50
C GLY A 199 0.31 6.61 -26.96
N GLY A 200 1.45 6.33 -27.60
CA GLY A 200 2.37 7.34 -28.10
C GLY A 200 3.24 8.00 -27.04
N ALA A 201 4.20 8.83 -27.48
CA ALA A 201 5.25 9.38 -26.63
C ALA A 201 4.72 10.14 -25.41
N ILE A 202 3.63 10.92 -25.55
CA ILE A 202 3.03 11.68 -24.43
C ILE A 202 2.42 10.75 -23.41
N GLY A 203 1.67 9.74 -23.84
CA GLY A 203 1.04 8.77 -22.96
C GLY A 203 2.06 7.90 -22.21
N ILE A 204 3.15 7.48 -22.86
CA ILE A 204 4.26 6.75 -22.25
C ILE A 204 4.99 7.64 -21.25
N GLY A 205 5.33 8.87 -21.64
CA GLY A 205 5.99 9.84 -20.76
C GLY A 205 5.20 10.11 -19.48
N PHE A 206 3.88 10.28 -19.61
CA PHE A 206 3.01 10.42 -18.45
C PHE A 206 3.00 9.16 -17.56
N SER A 207 2.94 7.95 -18.13
CA SER A 207 3.01 6.72 -17.34
C SER A 207 4.37 6.56 -16.62
N VAL A 208 5.49 6.87 -17.28
CA VAL A 208 6.81 6.85 -16.65
C VAL A 208 6.87 7.85 -15.48
N PHE A 209 6.33 9.05 -15.66
CA PHE A 209 6.23 10.04 -14.59
C PHE A 209 5.42 9.52 -13.39
N VAL A 210 4.26 8.90 -13.64
CA VAL A 210 3.40 8.40 -12.54
C VAL A 210 4.01 7.17 -11.87
N VAL A 211 4.69 6.28 -12.61
CA VAL A 211 5.48 5.17 -12.04
C VAL A 211 6.57 5.71 -11.11
N ALA A 212 7.32 6.73 -11.55
CA ALA A 212 8.34 7.36 -10.71
C ALA A 212 7.71 7.99 -9.45
N LEU A 213 6.58 8.66 -9.59
CA LEU A 213 5.85 9.26 -8.47
C LEU A 213 5.33 8.20 -7.48
N ALA A 214 4.75 7.10 -7.96
CA ALA A 214 4.33 5.98 -7.11
C ALA A 214 5.52 5.34 -6.38
N SER A 215 6.66 5.20 -7.06
CA SER A 215 7.91 4.73 -6.43
C SER A 215 8.38 5.65 -5.32
N LEU A 216 8.31 6.97 -5.51
CA LEU A 216 8.64 7.95 -4.46
C LEU A 216 7.65 7.90 -3.28
N ASN A 217 6.39 7.54 -3.49
CA ASN A 217 5.43 7.34 -2.39
C ASN A 217 5.82 6.16 -1.50
N LEU A 218 6.47 5.11 -2.00
CA LEU A 218 7.03 4.04 -1.15
C LEU A 218 8.03 4.59 -0.12
N LEU A 219 8.82 5.62 -0.45
CA LEU A 219 9.72 6.25 0.52
C LEU A 219 8.94 6.98 1.63
N LEU A 220 7.79 7.57 1.32
CA LEU A 220 6.91 8.17 2.34
C LEU A 220 6.36 7.10 3.27
N ASP A 221 5.96 5.93 2.73
CA ASP A 221 5.47 4.81 3.53
C ASP A 221 6.56 4.28 4.46
N PHE A 222 7.80 4.09 3.95
CA PHE A 222 8.94 3.64 4.78
C PHE A 222 9.26 4.67 5.87
N GLN A 223 9.25 5.97 5.54
CA GLN A 223 9.49 7.04 6.50
C GLN A 223 8.39 7.08 7.58
N PHE A 224 7.13 6.87 7.22
CA PHE A 224 6.03 6.78 8.17
C PHE A 224 6.21 5.62 9.15
N ILE A 225 6.60 4.43 8.64
CA ILE A 225 6.83 3.24 9.46
C ILE A 225 8.01 3.47 10.41
N ASP A 226 9.13 3.99 9.91
CA ASP A 226 10.33 4.26 10.69
C ASP A 226 10.05 5.28 11.81
N GLN A 227 9.40 6.40 11.48
CA GLN A 227 8.99 7.39 12.47
C GLN A 227 7.99 6.83 13.50
N GLY A 228 7.08 5.95 13.06
CA GLY A 228 6.12 5.27 13.95
C GLY A 228 6.82 4.40 14.98
N VAL A 229 7.82 3.64 14.55
CA VAL A 229 8.67 2.80 15.43
C VAL A 229 9.49 3.66 16.38
N GLN A 230 10.16 4.71 15.88
CA GLN A 230 10.97 5.62 16.71
C GLN A 230 10.13 6.32 17.79
N ARG A 231 8.88 6.66 17.49
CA ARG A 231 7.94 7.28 18.44
C ARG A 231 7.28 6.28 19.38
N GLY A 232 7.53 4.97 19.24
CA GLY A 232 6.91 3.94 20.07
C GLY A 232 5.39 3.85 19.89
N LEU A 233 4.87 4.06 18.68
CA LEU A 233 3.43 3.96 18.42
C LEU A 233 2.88 2.58 18.81
N PRO A 234 1.60 2.49 19.25
CA PRO A 234 0.97 1.23 19.60
C PRO A 234 0.98 0.22 18.45
N LYS A 235 1.01 -1.07 18.75
CA LYS A 235 1.16 -2.17 17.78
C LYS A 235 0.11 -2.20 16.65
N HIS A 236 -1.08 -1.66 16.85
CA HIS A 236 -2.10 -1.60 15.80
C HIS A 236 -1.72 -0.67 14.64
N TYR A 237 -0.76 0.26 14.83
CA TYR A 237 -0.22 1.08 13.73
C TYR A 237 0.59 0.28 12.70
N GLU A 238 1.04 -0.94 13.03
CA GLU A 238 1.62 -1.85 12.03
C GLU A 238 0.63 -2.17 10.90
N TRP A 239 -0.67 -2.29 11.20
CA TRP A 239 -1.71 -2.49 10.19
C TRP A 239 -1.92 -1.25 9.32
N ILE A 240 -1.79 -0.06 9.90
CA ILE A 240 -1.91 1.20 9.17
C ILE A 240 -0.71 1.39 8.24
N GLY A 241 0.51 1.09 8.71
CA GLY A 241 1.70 1.09 7.85
C GLY A 241 1.61 0.06 6.72
N ALA A 242 1.12 -1.15 7.02
CA ALA A 242 0.90 -2.20 6.02
C ALA A 242 -0.19 -1.83 5.00
N PHE A 243 -1.25 -1.12 5.41
CA PHE A 243 -2.26 -0.57 4.51
C PHE A 243 -1.67 0.45 3.54
N GLY A 244 -0.86 1.40 4.02
CA GLY A 244 -0.16 2.37 3.16
C GLY A 244 0.69 1.67 2.11
N LEU A 245 1.57 0.76 2.54
CA LEU A 245 2.42 -0.03 1.64
C LEU A 245 1.61 -0.83 0.61
N LEU A 246 0.54 -1.52 1.02
CA LEU A 246 -0.32 -2.26 0.10
C LEU A 246 -0.92 -1.33 -0.97
N THR A 247 -1.50 -0.22 -0.56
CA THR A 247 -2.14 0.75 -1.46
C THR A 247 -1.13 1.30 -2.48
N THR A 248 0.06 1.67 -2.03
CA THR A 248 1.13 2.19 -2.91
C THR A 248 1.65 1.12 -3.86
N LEU A 249 1.81 -0.13 -3.40
CA LEU A 249 2.23 -1.25 -4.25
C LEU A 249 1.18 -1.61 -5.31
N VAL A 250 -0.11 -1.60 -4.96
CA VAL A 250 -1.21 -1.80 -5.91
C VAL A 250 -1.23 -0.67 -6.94
N TRP A 251 -1.08 0.59 -6.51
CA TRP A 251 -0.98 1.71 -7.44
C TRP A 251 0.21 1.56 -8.40
N LEU A 252 1.39 1.24 -7.89
CA LEU A 252 2.58 1.01 -8.71
C LEU A 252 2.38 -0.12 -9.71
N TYR A 253 1.75 -1.23 -9.29
CA TYR A 253 1.40 -2.34 -10.19
C TYR A 253 0.49 -1.87 -11.34
N ILE A 254 -0.54 -1.09 -11.04
CA ILE A 254 -1.49 -0.57 -12.02
C ILE A 254 -0.79 0.31 -13.06
N GLU A 255 0.07 1.22 -12.61
CA GLU A 255 0.81 2.10 -13.51
C GLU A 255 1.84 1.33 -14.33
N MET A 256 2.47 0.31 -13.75
CA MET A 256 3.38 -0.56 -14.47
C MET A 256 2.65 -1.38 -15.54
N LEU A 257 1.47 -1.91 -15.22
CA LEU A 257 0.65 -2.63 -16.19
C LEU A 257 0.22 -1.74 -17.36
N ARG A 258 -0.21 -0.49 -17.07
CA ARG A 258 -0.54 0.51 -18.10
C ARG A 258 0.67 0.86 -18.97
N LEU A 259 1.83 1.08 -18.36
CA LEU A 259 3.06 1.39 -19.08
C LEU A 259 3.44 0.25 -20.03
N LEU A 260 3.42 -1.00 -19.56
CA LEU A 260 3.71 -2.16 -20.39
C LEU A 260 2.70 -2.34 -21.52
N ALA A 261 1.41 -2.09 -21.27
CA ALA A 261 0.38 -2.14 -22.31
C ALA A 261 0.65 -1.10 -23.41
N LYS A 262 1.02 0.14 -23.04
CA LYS A 262 1.37 1.20 -23.99
C LYS A 262 2.61 0.86 -24.81
N LEU A 263 3.68 0.38 -24.15
CA LEU A 263 4.93 -0.02 -24.84
C LEU A 263 4.74 -1.16 -25.84
N ARG A 264 3.72 -2.00 -25.64
CA ARG A 264 3.36 -3.05 -26.60
C ARG A 264 2.44 -2.56 -27.71
N SER A 265 1.80 -1.40 -27.52
CA SER A 265 0.86 -0.83 -28.49
C SER A 265 1.52 0.08 -29.52
N ASP A 266 2.72 0.54 -29.28
CA ASP A 266 3.55 1.30 -30.21
C ASP A 266 4.49 0.37 -30.97
#